data_b8f835ed4c1f193bbe372b2aaa122cc8
#
_entry.id   b8f835ed4c1f193bbe372b2aaa122cc8
#
_cell.length_a   1.000
_cell.length_b   1.000
_cell.length_c   1.000
_cell.angle_alpha   90.00
_cell.angle_beta   90.00
_cell.angle_gamma   90.00
#
_symmetry.space_group_name_H-M   'P 1'
#
loop_
_entity.id
_entity.type
_entity.pdbx_description
1 polymer ?
#
loop_
_entity_poly.entity_id
_entity_poly.type
_entity_poly.pdbx_seq_one_letter_code
_entity_poly.pdbx_strand_id
1 'polypeptide(L)'
;MKNEKRKGYKTIEQQLAADKRYLENNFQAKQRRKVIVAKSSCKRFINELANIKELEELENIIKTRKEFLNMNNVISILKDVEYGRLGNLTEDDRYDFSINWDEITEEEKEQIENFICENGTDKDIFSNEEHQDGIKCLYITVTEKMLQSLINFFDNKK
;
A
#
# COMPACT_ATOMS: atom_id res chain seq x y z
N MET A 1 -11.73 -28.53 37.76
CA MET A 1 -11.11 -29.21 36.60
C MET A 1 -9.62 -28.85 36.57
N LYS A 2 -8.73 -29.83 36.78
CA LYS A 2 -7.26 -29.60 36.73
C LYS A 2 -6.88 -29.46 35.27
N ASN A 3 -6.37 -28.28 34.86
CA ASN A 3 -5.75 -28.04 33.54
C ASN A 3 -4.46 -28.91 33.48
N GLU A 4 -4.53 -30.07 32.91
CA GLU A 4 -3.33 -30.86 32.59
C GLU A 4 -2.52 -30.06 31.54
N LYS A 5 -1.32 -29.63 31.93
CA LYS A 5 -0.36 -29.03 31.02
C LYS A 5 -0.02 -30.03 29.92
N ARG A 6 -0.19 -29.64 28.65
CA ARG A 6 0.20 -30.48 27.50
C ARG A 6 1.66 -30.91 27.67
N LYS A 7 1.94 -32.21 27.61
CA LYS A 7 3.30 -32.73 27.63
C LYS A 7 4.05 -32.23 26.40
N GLY A 8 5.16 -31.50 26.61
CA GLY A 8 6.04 -31.07 25.52
C GLY A 8 6.72 -32.27 24.82
N TYR A 9 7.31 -32.01 23.67
CA TYR A 9 8.07 -33.03 22.95
C TYR A 9 9.28 -33.48 23.77
N LYS A 10 9.58 -34.78 23.76
CA LYS A 10 10.71 -35.34 24.53
C LYS A 10 12.05 -35.11 23.87
N THR A 11 12.08 -34.92 22.55
CA THR A 11 13.33 -34.68 21.78
C THR A 11 13.12 -33.55 20.77
N ILE A 12 14.22 -32.88 20.39
CA ILE A 12 14.25 -31.84 19.36
C ILE A 12 13.77 -32.39 18.02
N GLU A 13 14.08 -33.65 17.69
CA GLU A 13 13.65 -34.31 16.46
C GLU A 13 12.14 -34.44 16.38
N GLN A 14 11.50 -34.82 17.50
CA GLN A 14 10.03 -34.88 17.56
C GLN A 14 9.37 -33.53 17.38
N GLN A 15 9.98 -32.49 17.95
CA GLN A 15 9.50 -31.12 17.79
C GLN A 15 9.64 -30.65 16.34
N LEU A 16 10.80 -30.86 15.72
CA LEU A 16 11.04 -30.49 14.30
C LEU A 16 10.11 -31.25 13.36
N ALA A 17 9.85 -32.52 13.61
CA ALA A 17 8.91 -33.31 12.81
C ALA A 17 7.46 -32.82 12.94
N ALA A 18 7.06 -32.40 14.14
CA ALA A 18 5.74 -31.82 14.36
C ALA A 18 5.59 -30.43 13.69
N ASP A 19 6.61 -29.57 13.81
CA ASP A 19 6.67 -28.28 13.15
C ASP A 19 6.60 -28.42 11.63
N LYS A 20 7.34 -29.39 11.07
CA LYS A 20 7.30 -29.69 9.63
C LYS A 20 5.89 -30.07 9.18
N ARG A 21 5.24 -31.03 9.86
CA ARG A 21 3.85 -31.44 9.53
C ARG A 21 2.86 -30.28 9.66
N TYR A 22 3.00 -29.44 10.69
CA TYR A 22 2.16 -28.27 10.86
C TYR A 22 2.27 -27.31 9.69
N LEU A 23 3.51 -27.02 9.24
CA LEU A 23 3.77 -26.14 8.11
C LEU A 23 3.33 -26.74 6.76
N GLU A 24 3.42 -28.05 6.60
CA GLU A 24 2.92 -28.76 5.40
C GLU A 24 1.40 -28.66 5.29
N ASN A 25 0.70 -28.74 6.41
CA ASN A 25 -0.78 -28.72 6.47
C ASN A 25 -1.36 -27.32 6.60
N ASN A 26 -0.54 -26.28 6.86
CA ASN A 26 -1.00 -24.91 7.05
C ASN A 26 -0.25 -23.94 6.15
N PHE A 27 -0.85 -23.67 4.97
CA PHE A 27 -0.29 -22.78 3.97
C PHE A 27 -0.01 -21.36 4.52
N GLN A 28 -0.94 -20.80 5.31
CA GLN A 28 -0.75 -19.45 5.88
C GLN A 28 0.42 -19.42 6.87
N ALA A 29 0.57 -20.42 7.73
CA ALA A 29 1.69 -20.50 8.65
C ALA A 29 3.02 -20.63 7.90
N LYS A 30 3.07 -21.39 6.81
CA LYS A 30 4.24 -21.51 5.94
C LYS A 30 4.62 -20.17 5.30
N GLN A 31 3.66 -19.40 4.82
CA GLN A 31 3.91 -18.08 4.25
C GLN A 31 4.39 -17.08 5.32
N ARG A 32 3.75 -17.05 6.49
CA ARG A 32 4.20 -16.20 7.62
C ARG A 32 5.63 -16.52 8.03
N ARG A 33 6.00 -17.79 8.11
CA ARG A 33 7.37 -18.21 8.45
C ARG A 33 8.38 -17.72 7.41
N LYS A 34 8.07 -17.82 6.11
CA LYS A 34 8.93 -17.27 5.03
C LYS A 34 9.20 -15.77 5.23
N VAL A 35 8.16 -14.99 5.53
CA VAL A 35 8.27 -13.55 5.75
C VAL A 35 9.13 -13.25 6.99
N ILE A 36 8.94 -13.98 8.09
CA ILE A 36 9.73 -13.81 9.32
C ILE A 36 11.21 -14.10 9.06
N VAL A 37 11.52 -15.19 8.36
CA VAL A 37 12.90 -15.56 8.02
C VAL A 37 13.53 -14.51 7.12
N ALA A 38 12.81 -14.06 6.08
CA ALA A 38 13.31 -13.01 5.18
C ALA A 38 13.60 -11.70 5.93
N LYS A 39 12.68 -11.25 6.81
CA LYS A 39 12.90 -10.06 7.66
C LYS A 39 14.13 -10.20 8.56
N SER A 40 14.32 -11.35 9.18
CA SER A 40 15.48 -11.60 10.07
C SER A 40 16.79 -11.59 9.29
N SER A 41 16.81 -12.23 8.11
CA SER A 41 17.99 -12.24 7.22
C SER A 41 18.33 -10.83 6.71
N CYS A 42 17.32 -10.05 6.32
CA CYS A 42 17.49 -8.67 5.89
C CYS A 42 18.08 -7.80 7.03
N LYS A 43 17.51 -7.90 8.24
CA LYS A 43 18.04 -7.17 9.41
C LYS A 43 19.49 -7.52 9.71
N ARG A 44 19.84 -8.82 9.65
CA ARG A 44 21.21 -9.26 9.87
C ARG A 44 22.14 -8.72 8.78
N PHE A 45 21.74 -8.77 7.51
CA PHE A 45 22.52 -8.22 6.41
C PHE A 45 22.80 -6.74 6.61
N ILE A 46 21.77 -5.94 6.91
CA ILE A 46 21.91 -4.49 7.13
C ILE A 46 22.81 -4.18 8.32
N ASN A 47 22.66 -4.89 9.44
CA ASN A 47 23.36 -4.55 10.68
C ASN A 47 24.79 -5.09 10.78
N GLU A 48 25.09 -6.21 10.12
CA GLU A 48 26.34 -6.96 10.36
C GLU A 48 27.22 -7.13 9.12
N LEU A 49 26.64 -7.11 7.91
CA LEU A 49 27.33 -7.54 6.70
C LEU A 49 27.44 -6.47 5.62
N ALA A 50 26.44 -5.58 5.51
CA ALA A 50 26.38 -4.62 4.42
C ALA A 50 27.45 -3.52 4.55
N ASN A 51 28.12 -3.21 3.48
CA ASN A 51 28.97 -2.02 3.35
C ASN A 51 28.13 -0.80 2.90
N ILE A 52 28.76 0.40 2.87
CA ILE A 52 28.08 1.65 2.55
C ILE A 52 27.39 1.60 1.17
N LYS A 53 28.05 1.06 0.15
CA LYS A 53 27.48 0.97 -1.21
C LYS A 53 26.26 0.07 -1.25
N GLU A 54 26.31 -1.06 -0.57
CA GLU A 54 25.18 -1.99 -0.48
C GLU A 54 23.99 -1.38 0.28
N LEU A 55 24.25 -0.54 1.29
CA LEU A 55 23.21 0.20 1.99
C LEU A 55 22.56 1.26 1.07
N GLU A 56 23.33 2.00 0.28
CA GLU A 56 22.82 2.95 -0.72
C GLU A 56 21.97 2.24 -1.80
N GLU A 57 22.39 1.06 -2.27
CA GLU A 57 21.61 0.23 -3.18
C GLU A 57 20.28 -0.22 -2.56
N LEU A 58 20.30 -0.64 -1.29
CA LEU A 58 19.09 -1.01 -0.56
C LEU A 58 18.13 0.17 -0.37
N GLU A 59 18.64 1.36 -0.06
CA GLU A 59 17.82 2.57 0.04
C GLU A 59 17.09 2.87 -1.28
N ASN A 60 17.79 2.76 -2.42
CA ASN A 60 17.18 2.94 -3.74
C ASN A 60 16.11 1.88 -4.02
N ILE A 61 16.39 0.60 -3.71
CA ILE A 61 15.40 -0.49 -3.88
C ILE A 61 14.18 -0.25 -3.00
N ILE A 62 14.37 0.17 -1.76
CA ILE A 62 13.27 0.47 -0.83
C ILE A 62 12.44 1.65 -1.33
N LYS A 63 13.10 2.72 -1.82
CA LYS A 63 12.44 3.89 -2.39
C LYS A 63 11.56 3.48 -3.58
N THR A 64 12.14 2.81 -4.57
CA THR A 64 11.40 2.32 -5.75
C THR A 64 10.24 1.39 -5.37
N ARG A 65 10.42 0.52 -4.36
CA ARG A 65 9.34 -0.36 -3.90
C ARG A 65 8.21 0.39 -3.21
N LYS A 66 8.53 1.42 -2.43
CA LYS A 66 7.52 2.30 -1.83
C LYS A 66 6.72 3.04 -2.90
N GLU A 67 7.40 3.64 -3.87
CA GLU A 67 6.76 4.31 -5.00
C GLU A 67 5.80 3.37 -5.73
N PHE A 68 6.23 2.13 -6.06
CA PHE A 68 5.38 1.13 -6.69
C PHE A 68 4.16 0.75 -5.85
N LEU A 69 4.32 0.60 -4.54
CA LEU A 69 3.21 0.25 -3.65
C LEU A 69 2.20 1.40 -3.53
N ASN A 70 2.69 2.64 -3.50
CA ASN A 70 1.85 3.82 -3.42
C ASN A 70 1.08 4.05 -4.73
N MET A 71 1.74 3.95 -5.91
CA MET A 71 1.03 4.02 -7.19
C MET A 71 -0.13 3.02 -7.31
N ASN A 72 0.04 1.81 -6.75
CA ASN A 72 -1.07 0.86 -6.67
C ASN A 72 -2.20 1.35 -5.77
N ASN A 73 -1.90 2.13 -4.73
CA ASN A 73 -2.93 2.73 -3.87
C ASN A 73 -3.74 3.79 -4.62
N VAL A 74 -3.10 4.74 -5.31
CA VAL A 74 -3.79 5.76 -6.11
C VAL A 74 -4.72 5.11 -7.14
N ILE A 75 -4.23 4.15 -7.93
CA ILE A 75 -5.05 3.43 -8.91
C ILE A 75 -6.22 2.72 -8.24
N SER A 76 -6.00 2.09 -7.09
CA SER A 76 -7.06 1.40 -6.35
C SER A 76 -8.14 2.39 -5.88
N ILE A 77 -7.73 3.54 -5.33
CA ILE A 77 -8.63 4.60 -4.90
C ILE A 77 -9.45 5.12 -6.09
N LEU A 78 -8.82 5.48 -7.21
CA LEU A 78 -9.50 5.98 -8.40
C LEU A 78 -10.49 4.95 -8.98
N LYS A 79 -10.15 3.66 -8.99
CA LYS A 79 -11.06 2.59 -9.41
C LYS A 79 -12.21 2.38 -8.44
N ASP A 80 -11.98 2.52 -7.14
CA ASP A 80 -13.07 2.45 -6.16
C ASP A 80 -14.04 3.64 -6.29
N VAL A 81 -13.55 4.82 -6.70
CA VAL A 81 -14.40 5.96 -7.09
C VAL A 81 -15.21 5.63 -8.35
N GLU A 82 -14.58 5.12 -9.41
CA GLU A 82 -15.25 4.71 -10.64
C GLU A 82 -16.37 3.70 -10.41
N TYR A 83 -16.14 2.71 -9.52
CA TYR A 83 -17.14 1.70 -9.17
C TYR A 83 -18.17 2.17 -8.13
N GLY A 84 -18.17 3.44 -7.73
CA GLY A 84 -19.08 4.00 -6.74
C GLY A 84 -18.91 3.44 -5.32
N ARG A 85 -17.71 2.91 -5.01
CA ARG A 85 -17.37 2.41 -3.67
C ARG A 85 -16.81 3.50 -2.77
N LEU A 86 -16.22 4.53 -3.36
CA LEU A 86 -15.65 5.68 -2.70
C LEU A 86 -16.20 6.96 -3.34
N GLY A 87 -16.47 7.98 -2.51
CA GLY A 87 -16.98 9.27 -2.98
C GLY A 87 -18.47 9.26 -3.34
N ASN A 88 -18.92 10.34 -3.92
CA ASN A 88 -20.30 10.58 -4.30
C ASN A 88 -20.40 11.04 -5.75
N LEU A 89 -21.47 10.64 -6.43
CA LEU A 89 -21.86 11.24 -7.70
C LEU A 89 -22.69 12.49 -7.38
N THR A 90 -22.28 13.65 -7.90
CA THR A 90 -22.99 14.92 -7.71
C THR A 90 -24.21 15.00 -8.61
N GLU A 91 -25.10 15.97 -8.37
CA GLU A 91 -26.28 16.21 -9.22
C GLU A 91 -25.91 16.60 -10.67
N ASP A 92 -24.67 17.08 -10.89
CA ASP A 92 -24.12 17.44 -12.20
C ASP A 92 -23.32 16.31 -12.87
N ASP A 93 -23.52 15.06 -12.46
CA ASP A 93 -22.81 13.87 -12.95
C ASP A 93 -21.28 13.97 -12.81
N ARG A 94 -20.79 14.53 -11.70
CA ARG A 94 -19.38 14.59 -11.36
C ARG A 94 -19.06 13.68 -10.17
N TYR A 95 -17.86 13.13 -10.16
CA TYR A 95 -17.34 12.36 -9.04
C TYR A 95 -16.69 13.30 -8.01
N ASP A 96 -17.20 13.27 -6.78
CA ASP A 96 -16.70 14.02 -5.64
C ASP A 96 -16.12 13.06 -4.60
N PHE A 97 -14.82 13.15 -4.35
CA PHE A 97 -14.10 12.27 -3.44
C PHE A 97 -12.90 12.94 -2.79
N SER A 98 -12.40 12.35 -1.73
CA SER A 98 -11.19 12.81 -1.05
C SER A 98 -10.17 11.69 -0.92
N ILE A 99 -8.89 12.07 -0.98
CA ILE A 99 -7.75 11.18 -0.74
C ILE A 99 -7.00 11.72 0.47
N ASN A 100 -6.81 10.86 1.49
CA ASN A 100 -6.00 11.20 2.65
C ASN A 100 -4.52 11.28 2.24
N TRP A 101 -3.80 12.30 2.66
CA TRP A 101 -2.38 12.47 2.34
C TRP A 101 -1.50 11.33 2.85
N ASP A 102 -1.92 10.61 3.91
CA ASP A 102 -1.20 9.43 4.39
C ASP A 102 -1.30 8.22 3.43
N GLU A 103 -2.26 8.25 2.49
CA GLU A 103 -2.50 7.19 1.51
C GLU A 103 -1.73 7.38 0.20
N ILE A 104 -1.20 8.58 -0.05
CA ILE A 104 -0.45 8.96 -1.26
C ILE A 104 0.85 9.67 -0.90
N THR A 105 1.82 9.65 -1.81
CA THR A 105 3.03 10.44 -1.67
C THR A 105 2.82 11.89 -2.10
N GLU A 106 3.68 12.80 -1.66
CA GLU A 106 3.64 14.21 -2.11
C GLU A 106 3.84 14.31 -3.64
N GLU A 107 4.68 13.44 -4.22
CA GLU A 107 4.87 13.37 -5.68
C GLU A 107 3.59 12.94 -6.42
N GLU A 108 2.87 11.95 -5.91
CA GLU A 108 1.59 11.50 -6.51
C GLU A 108 0.51 12.55 -6.39
N LYS A 109 0.44 13.25 -5.26
CA LYS A 109 -0.45 14.39 -5.06
C LYS A 109 -0.17 15.47 -6.10
N GLU A 110 1.09 15.90 -6.24
CA GLU A 110 1.50 16.88 -7.23
C GLU A 110 1.20 16.43 -8.66
N GLN A 111 1.36 15.14 -8.97
CA GLN A 111 1.00 14.58 -10.27
C GLN A 111 -0.49 14.61 -10.54
N ILE A 112 -1.36 14.34 -9.54
CA ILE A 112 -2.82 14.45 -9.68
C ILE A 112 -3.20 15.92 -9.93
N GLU A 113 -2.70 16.83 -9.12
CA GLU A 113 -2.96 18.26 -9.23
C GLU A 113 -2.55 18.80 -10.60
N ASN A 114 -1.31 18.54 -11.02
CA ASN A 114 -0.79 18.97 -12.33
C ASN A 114 -1.60 18.36 -13.47
N PHE A 115 -1.95 17.07 -13.39
CA PHE A 115 -2.74 16.42 -14.43
C PHE A 115 -4.12 17.04 -14.59
N ILE A 116 -4.80 17.36 -13.48
CA ILE A 116 -6.11 18.05 -13.50
C ILE A 116 -5.94 19.47 -14.05
N CYS A 117 -4.91 20.22 -13.64
CA CYS A 117 -4.64 21.57 -14.16
C CYS A 117 -4.38 21.60 -15.67
N GLU A 118 -3.65 20.61 -16.19
CA GLU A 118 -3.25 20.56 -17.60
C GLU A 118 -4.34 20.03 -18.53
N ASN A 119 -5.14 19.09 -18.06
CA ASN A 119 -6.10 18.33 -18.89
C ASN A 119 -7.56 18.56 -18.50
N GLY A 120 -7.80 19.20 -17.37
CA GLY A 120 -9.15 19.46 -16.83
C GLY A 120 -9.86 20.61 -17.53
N THR A 121 -11.11 20.71 -17.19
CA THR A 121 -11.99 21.82 -17.56
C THR A 121 -12.28 22.65 -16.31
N ASP A 122 -12.99 23.75 -16.46
CA ASP A 122 -13.50 24.57 -15.34
C ASP A 122 -14.43 23.81 -14.36
N LYS A 123 -14.85 22.60 -14.74
CA LYS A 123 -15.64 21.69 -13.91
C LYS A 123 -14.80 20.68 -13.11
N ASP A 124 -13.55 20.53 -13.47
CA ASP A 124 -12.62 19.60 -12.83
C ASP A 124 -11.76 20.40 -11.84
N ILE A 125 -12.01 20.24 -10.56
CA ILE A 125 -11.38 21.04 -9.49
C ILE A 125 -10.78 20.15 -8.41
N PHE A 126 -9.80 20.69 -7.71
CA PHE A 126 -9.26 20.10 -6.50
C PHE A 126 -8.98 21.18 -5.44
N SER A 127 -8.97 20.76 -4.17
CA SER A 127 -8.57 21.60 -3.05
C SER A 127 -7.83 20.79 -2.00
N ASN A 128 -6.91 21.45 -1.30
CA ASN A 128 -6.20 20.87 -0.17
C ASN A 128 -6.82 21.39 1.12
N GLU A 129 -7.29 20.50 1.97
CA GLU A 129 -7.92 20.87 3.24
C GLU A 129 -7.29 20.11 4.41
N GLU A 130 -7.22 20.78 5.56
CA GLU A 130 -6.83 20.18 6.82
C GLU A 130 -8.04 20.20 7.76
N HIS A 131 -8.44 19.01 8.23
CA HIS A 131 -9.54 18.85 9.18
C HIS A 131 -9.12 19.26 10.59
N GLN A 132 -10.11 19.49 11.48
CA GLN A 132 -9.89 19.87 12.87
C GLN A 132 -9.10 18.84 13.68
N ASP A 133 -9.07 17.58 13.26
CA ASP A 133 -8.28 16.48 13.83
C ASP A 133 -6.84 16.42 13.29
N GLY A 134 -6.46 17.35 12.40
CA GLY A 134 -5.14 17.43 11.77
C GLY A 134 -4.97 16.50 10.57
N ILE A 135 -6.02 15.80 10.13
CA ILE A 135 -5.98 14.99 8.90
C ILE A 135 -6.00 15.92 7.69
N LYS A 136 -5.04 15.73 6.79
CA LYS A 136 -4.94 16.46 5.52
C LYS A 136 -5.49 15.61 4.40
N CYS A 137 -6.37 16.19 3.59
CA CYS A 137 -6.99 15.53 2.47
C CYS A 137 -6.88 16.37 1.19
N LEU A 138 -6.73 15.66 0.06
CA LEU A 138 -6.90 16.22 -1.27
C LEU A 138 -8.34 15.95 -1.69
N TYR A 139 -9.17 16.97 -1.79
CA TYR A 139 -10.54 16.92 -2.30
C TYR A 139 -10.52 17.10 -3.81
N ILE A 140 -11.23 16.23 -4.51
CA ILE A 140 -11.25 16.19 -5.97
C ILE A 140 -12.71 16.09 -6.42
N THR A 141 -13.12 17.00 -7.30
CA THR A 141 -14.40 16.92 -8.01
C THR A 141 -14.11 16.93 -9.50
N VAL A 142 -14.40 15.82 -10.18
CA VAL A 142 -14.03 15.64 -11.60
C VAL A 142 -15.15 15.01 -12.41
N THR A 143 -15.13 15.30 -13.70
CA THR A 143 -15.99 14.64 -14.69
C THR A 143 -15.58 13.17 -14.86
N GLU A 144 -16.51 12.32 -15.35
CA GLU A 144 -16.22 10.91 -15.65
C GLU A 144 -15.04 10.78 -16.62
N LYS A 145 -14.99 11.63 -17.65
CA LYS A 145 -13.89 11.65 -18.61
C LYS A 145 -12.54 11.95 -17.97
N MET A 146 -12.50 12.87 -17.01
CA MET A 146 -11.28 13.22 -16.28
C MET A 146 -10.87 12.07 -15.34
N LEU A 147 -11.80 11.45 -14.63
CA LEU A 147 -11.53 10.30 -13.79
C LEU A 147 -10.91 9.15 -14.60
N GLN A 148 -11.46 8.81 -15.77
CA GLN A 148 -10.90 7.81 -16.67
C GLN A 148 -9.50 8.18 -17.17
N SER A 149 -9.28 9.45 -17.46
CA SER A 149 -7.97 9.94 -17.89
C SER A 149 -6.93 9.83 -16.78
N LEU A 150 -7.30 10.14 -15.52
CA LEU A 150 -6.44 9.93 -14.34
C LEU A 150 -6.11 8.45 -14.13
N ILE A 151 -7.09 7.56 -14.20
CA ILE A 151 -6.88 6.11 -14.09
C ILE A 151 -5.88 5.64 -15.15
N ASN A 152 -6.08 6.02 -16.40
CA ASN A 152 -5.19 5.66 -17.51
C ASN A 152 -3.77 6.23 -17.34
N PHE A 153 -3.65 7.46 -16.85
CA PHE A 153 -2.36 8.07 -16.59
C PHE A 153 -1.53 7.27 -15.57
N PHE A 154 -2.13 6.86 -14.46
CA PHE A 154 -1.44 6.06 -13.45
C PHE A 154 -1.26 4.59 -13.86
N ASP A 155 -2.19 3.99 -14.61
CA ASP A 155 -2.04 2.62 -15.12
C ASP A 155 -0.89 2.50 -16.15
N ASN A 156 -0.63 3.54 -16.95
CA ASN A 156 0.45 3.55 -17.95
C ASN A 156 1.84 3.87 -17.35
N LYS A 157 1.94 4.24 -16.10
CA LYS A 157 3.22 4.45 -15.39
C LYS A 157 3.82 3.18 -14.79
N LYS A 158 3.13 2.05 -14.91
CA LYS A 158 3.63 0.72 -14.54
C LYS A 158 4.63 0.23 -15.56
#